data_34a1f8250e649fe7d8861c577b403899
#
_entry.id   34a1f8250e649fe7d8861c577b403899
#
_cell.length_a   1.000
_cell.length_b   1.000
_cell.length_c   1.000
_cell.angle_alpha   90.00
_cell.angle_beta   90.00
_cell.angle_gamma   90.00
#
_symmetry.space_group_name_H-M   'P 1'
#
loop_
_entity.id
_entity.type
_entity.pdbx_description
1 polymer ?
#
loop_
_entity_poly.entity_id
_entity_poly.type
_entity_poly.pdbx_seq_one_letter_code
_entity_poly.pdbx_strand_id
1 'polypeptide(L)' 'MFFDIFMGDIKQVIIIRTDLEMGKGKIAAQVGHACVLGAEHVRKSHPEWFNKWWGGQEKIVLKVSGIKELQEVKRHA' A
#
# COMPACT_ATOMS: atom_id res chain seq x y z
N MET A 1 10.77 -2.10 -3.40
CA MET A 1 9.85 -1.00 -3.69
C MET A 1 8.52 -1.24 -3.02
N PHE A 2 7.97 -0.21 -2.46
CA PHE A 2 6.68 -0.26 -1.77
C PHE A 2 5.70 0.65 -2.47
N PHE A 3 4.43 0.30 -2.37
CA PHE A 3 3.42 1.06 -3.05
C PHE A 3 2.06 0.73 -2.42
N ASP A 4 1.18 1.69 -2.31
CA ASP A 4 -0.13 1.44 -1.74
C ASP A 4 -1.24 1.95 -2.66
N ILE A 5 -2.39 1.29 -2.53
CA ILE A 5 -3.60 1.63 -3.25
C ILE A 5 -4.79 1.42 -2.32
N PHE A 6 -5.88 2.10 -2.63
CA PHE A 6 -7.17 1.89 -1.95
C PHE A 6 -8.14 1.30 -2.96
N MET A 7 -8.83 0.22 -2.58
CA MET A 7 -9.76 -0.45 -3.47
C MET A 7 -10.83 -1.23 -2.72
N GLY A 8 -11.87 -1.66 -3.44
CA GLY A 8 -12.95 -2.48 -2.90
C GLY A 8 -13.71 -1.76 -1.80
N ASP A 9 -13.81 -2.40 -0.63
CA ASP A 9 -14.50 -1.86 0.54
C ASP A 9 -13.65 -0.84 1.31
N ILE A 10 -12.81 -0.12 0.62
CA ILE A 10 -11.86 0.87 1.13
C ILE A 10 -10.84 0.20 2.06
N LYS A 11 -9.92 -0.48 1.45
CA LYS A 11 -8.77 -1.09 2.11
C LYS A 11 -7.50 -0.51 1.52
N GLN A 12 -6.52 -0.26 2.36
CA GLN A 12 -5.21 0.14 1.91
C GLN A 12 -4.41 -1.11 1.54
N VAL A 13 -3.94 -1.19 0.30
CA VAL A 13 -3.13 -2.31 -0.17
C VAL A 13 -1.69 -1.85 -0.29
N ILE A 14 -0.79 -2.50 0.44
CA ILE A 14 0.63 -2.21 0.43
C ILE A 14 1.36 -3.38 -0.22
N ILE A 15 2.16 -3.09 -1.24
CA ILE A 15 2.82 -4.12 -2.03
C ILE A 15 4.33 -4.09 -1.76
N ILE A 16 4.88 -5.26 -1.45
CA ILE A 16 6.29 -5.45 -1.13
C ILE A 16 6.95 -6.29 -2.22
N ARG A 17 8.07 -5.80 -2.76
CA ARG A 17 8.90 -6.58 -3.67
C ARG A 17 9.83 -7.47 -2.86
N THR A 18 9.75 -8.79 -3.09
CA THR A 18 10.60 -9.75 -2.37
C THR A 18 11.97 -9.94 -3.00
N ASP A 19 12.20 -9.42 -4.20
CA ASP A 19 13.50 -9.45 -4.85
C ASP A 19 14.49 -8.42 -4.28
N LEU A 20 14.00 -7.49 -3.46
CA LEU A 20 14.85 -6.52 -2.79
C LEU A 20 15.25 -7.07 -1.42
N GLU A 21 16.56 -7.20 -1.20
CA GLU A 21 17.07 -7.70 0.07
C GLU A 21 17.06 -6.60 1.13
N MET A 22 16.13 -6.71 2.08
CA MET A 22 16.03 -5.76 3.18
C MET A 22 15.77 -6.49 4.48
N GLY A 23 16.40 -6.05 5.55
CA GLY A 23 16.13 -6.58 6.89
C GLY A 23 14.71 -6.25 7.34
N LYS A 24 14.24 -6.98 8.36
CA LYS A 24 12.87 -6.82 8.87
C LYS A 24 12.56 -5.40 9.35
N GLY A 25 13.51 -4.77 10.03
CA GLY A 25 13.33 -3.41 10.52
C GLY A 25 13.17 -2.42 9.38
N LYS A 26 13.95 -2.56 8.32
CA LYS A 26 13.85 -1.69 7.15
C LYS A 26 12.54 -1.89 6.41
N ILE A 27 12.10 -3.13 6.27
CA ILE A 27 10.80 -3.43 5.66
C ILE A 27 9.68 -2.77 6.46
N ALA A 28 9.69 -2.93 7.79
CA ALA A 28 8.66 -2.34 8.64
C ALA A 28 8.62 -0.81 8.52
N ALA A 29 9.78 -0.16 8.50
CA ALA A 29 9.87 1.28 8.35
C ALA A 29 9.32 1.74 7.01
N GLN A 30 9.64 1.04 5.92
CA GLN A 30 9.19 1.38 4.59
C GLN A 30 7.68 1.16 4.43
N VAL A 31 7.14 0.09 5.02
CA VAL A 31 5.70 -0.17 5.02
C VAL A 31 4.97 0.96 5.77
N GLY A 32 5.48 1.36 6.92
CA GLY A 32 4.92 2.48 7.67
C GLY A 32 4.92 3.78 6.87
N HIS A 33 6.03 4.04 6.17
CA HIS A 33 6.17 5.22 5.32
C HIS A 33 5.15 5.22 4.19
N ALA A 34 5.01 4.09 3.49
CA ALA A 34 4.04 3.94 2.41
C ALA A 34 2.61 4.13 2.93
N CYS A 35 2.32 3.59 4.11
CA CYS A 35 1.01 3.73 4.74
C CYS A 35 0.65 5.20 4.96
N VAL A 36 1.57 5.96 5.54
CA VAL A 36 1.33 7.38 5.86
C VAL A 36 1.19 8.22 4.60
N LEU A 37 2.09 8.04 3.63
CA LEU A 37 2.03 8.79 2.38
C LEU A 37 0.77 8.49 1.57
N GLY A 38 0.40 7.21 1.50
CA GLY A 38 -0.81 6.80 0.79
C GLY A 38 -2.07 7.33 1.46
N ALA A 39 -2.15 7.26 2.78
CA ALA A 39 -3.28 7.78 3.53
C ALA A 39 -3.42 9.29 3.29
N GLU A 40 -2.32 10.04 3.32
CA GLU A 40 -2.36 11.48 3.08
C GLU A 40 -2.78 11.80 1.65
N HIS A 41 -2.32 11.01 0.68
CA HIS A 41 -2.73 11.18 -0.71
C HIS A 41 -4.25 11.00 -0.88
N VAL A 42 -4.80 9.94 -0.30
CA VAL A 42 -6.24 9.64 -0.40
C VAL A 42 -7.06 10.67 0.38
N ARG A 43 -6.56 11.14 1.52
CA ARG A 43 -7.24 12.18 2.28
C ARG A 43 -7.47 13.43 1.43
N LYS A 44 -6.51 13.77 0.57
CA LYS A 44 -6.60 14.96 -0.30
C LYS A 44 -7.42 14.69 -1.56
N SER A 45 -7.25 13.53 -2.19
CA SER A 45 -7.87 13.23 -3.48
C SER A 45 -9.28 12.64 -3.37
N HIS A 46 -9.52 11.85 -2.33
CA HIS A 46 -10.80 11.17 -2.11
C HIS A 46 -11.15 11.16 -0.63
N PRO A 47 -11.51 12.33 -0.07
CA PRO A 47 -11.76 12.45 1.37
C PRO A 47 -12.87 11.53 1.88
N GLU A 48 -13.87 11.21 1.06
CA GLU A 48 -14.93 10.29 1.46
C GLU A 48 -14.41 8.86 1.63
N TRP A 49 -13.46 8.44 0.82
CA TRP A 49 -12.82 7.13 0.98
C TRP A 49 -11.97 7.10 2.25
N PHE A 50 -11.23 8.17 2.48
CA PHE A 50 -10.39 8.29 3.67
C PHE A 50 -11.23 8.21 4.93
N ASN A 51 -12.35 8.93 4.99
CA ASN A 51 -13.22 8.93 6.15
C ASN A 51 -13.81 7.55 6.44
N LYS A 52 -14.21 6.81 5.41
CA LYS A 52 -14.73 5.45 5.56
C LYS A 52 -13.65 4.48 6.04
N TRP A 53 -12.44 4.66 5.56
CA TRP A 53 -11.32 3.79 5.91
C TRP A 53 -10.74 4.08 7.30
N TRP A 54 -10.74 5.32 7.71
CA TRP A 54 -10.03 5.79 8.90
C TRP A 54 -10.41 5.04 10.19
N GLY A 55 -11.68 4.73 10.37
CA GLY A 55 -12.17 4.08 11.59
C GLY A 55 -11.54 2.71 11.84
N GLY A 56 -11.41 1.88 10.80
CA GLY A 56 -10.82 0.55 10.92
C GLY A 56 -9.38 0.48 10.45
N GLN A 57 -8.98 1.38 9.56
CA GLN A 57 -7.64 1.43 8.96
C GLN A 57 -7.21 0.07 8.39
N GLU A 58 -8.12 -0.61 7.71
CA GLU A 58 -7.84 -1.93 7.14
C GLU A 58 -6.71 -1.89 6.12
N LYS A 59 -5.76 -2.83 6.27
CA LYS A 59 -4.59 -2.94 5.40
C LYS A 59 -4.40 -4.36 4.92
N ILE A 60 -3.97 -4.49 3.68
CA ILE A 60 -3.58 -5.77 3.09
C ILE A 60 -2.16 -5.60 2.58
N VAL A 61 -1.27 -6.49 2.99
CA VAL A 61 0.11 -6.49 2.51
C VAL A 61 0.28 -7.64 1.53
N LEU A 62 0.65 -7.32 0.30
CA LEU A 62 0.88 -8.30 -0.76
C LEU A 62 2.36 -8.35 -1.10
N LYS A 63 2.83 -9.55 -1.46
CA LYS A 63 4.20 -9.75 -1.91
C LYS A 63 4.22 -9.95 -3.42
N VAL A 64 5.18 -9.32 -4.09
CA VAL A 64 5.43 -9.56 -5.51
C VAL A 64 6.91 -9.89 -5.70
N SER A 65 7.22 -10.73 -6.68
CA SER A 65 8.58 -11.22 -6.89
C SER A 65 9.48 -10.26 -7.66
N GLY A 66 8.91 -9.22 -8.26
CA GLY A 66 9.69 -8.25 -9.02
C GLY A 66 8.83 -7.17 -9.64
N ILE A 67 9.50 -6.31 -10.41
CA ILE A 67 8.84 -5.13 -11.00
C ILE A 67 7.72 -5.50 -11.97
N LYS A 68 7.88 -6.59 -12.70
CA LYS A 68 6.89 -7.02 -13.67
C LYS A 68 5.58 -7.41 -13.02
N GLU A 69 5.66 -8.19 -11.95
CA GLU A 69 4.49 -8.59 -11.16
C GLU A 69 3.83 -7.39 -10.49
N LEU A 70 4.65 -6.45 -10.00
CA LEU A 70 4.17 -5.21 -9.42
C LEU A 70 3.36 -4.40 -10.43
N GLN A 71 3.84 -4.29 -11.66
CA GLN A 71 3.15 -3.58 -12.72
C GLN A 71 1.80 -4.23 -13.06
N GLU A 72 1.72 -5.56 -13.02
CA GLU A 72 0.46 -6.26 -13.25
C GLU A 72 -0.56 -5.96 -12.15
N VAL A 73 -0.14 -5.95 -10.90
CA VAL A 73 -1.02 -5.61 -9.79
C VAL A 73 -1.54 -4.18 -9.95
N LYS A 74 -0.69 -3.23 -10.29
CA LYS A 74 -1.08 -1.84 -10.53
C LYS A 74 -2.10 -1.72 -11.64
N ARG A 75 -1.93 -2.49 -12.71
CA ARG A 75 -2.83 -2.44 -13.86
C ARG A 75 -4.24 -2.92 -13.51
N HIS A 76 -4.36 -3.87 -12.60
CA HIS A 76 -5.64 -4.43 -12.19
C HIS A 76 -6.25 -3.73 -10.96
N ALA A 77 -5.53 -2.82 -10.36
CA ALA A 77 -6.03 -2.05 -9.24
C ALA A 77 -6.77 -0.81 -9.70
#